data_91d17b93e46d19677692075f3c9c76db
#
_entry.id   91d17b93e46d19677692075f3c9c76db
#
_cell.length_a   1.000
_cell.length_b   1.000
_cell.length_c   1.000
_cell.angle_alpha   90.00
_cell.angle_beta   90.00
_cell.angle_gamma   90.00
#
_symmetry.space_group_name_H-M   'P 1'
#
loop_
_entity.id
_entity.type
_entity.pdbx_description
1 polymer ?
#
loop_
_entity_poly.entity_id
_entity_poly.type
_entity_poly.pdbx_seq_one_letter_code
_entity_poly.pdbx_strand_id
1 'polypeptide(L)'
;ITWDTKAAILEKLLKYEKVHSMKDMNELKRRLGKDRRFFAYFHPALEDEPIIFVEIALTKGLSQSIQELTRPSDEKIKNYDTATFYSISNCQEGLSRVTLGNFLIKRVVYELQEELPDVKYFGTLSPMVGFADWFKNMQSSEVAEILGEANKKSLDFLKSSDLKIGDKRIADNKALISKLALNYLAKQKNDFGFPINDVCRFHLKNG
;
A
#
# COMPACT_ATOMS: atom_id res chain seq x y z
N ILE A 1 -5.49 17.93 1.38
CA ILE A 1 -6.94 17.68 1.60
C ILE A 1 -7.18 17.51 3.08
N THR A 2 -8.19 18.16 3.59
CA THR A 2 -8.60 18.12 4.99
C THR A 2 -10.11 17.88 5.09
N TRP A 3 -10.65 17.77 6.30
CA TRP A 3 -12.10 17.64 6.49
C TRP A 3 -12.87 18.91 6.04
N ASP A 4 -12.21 20.06 5.93
CA ASP A 4 -12.79 21.32 5.44
C ASP A 4 -12.78 21.45 3.89
N THR A 5 -12.28 20.42 3.21
CA THR A 5 -12.33 20.31 1.74
C THR A 5 -13.78 20.17 1.27
N LYS A 6 -14.12 20.74 0.11
CA LYS A 6 -15.46 20.62 -0.48
C LYS A 6 -16.01 19.17 -0.43
N ALA A 7 -17.23 18.99 0.02
CA ALA A 7 -17.87 17.67 0.12
C ALA A 7 -17.82 16.87 -1.20
N ALA A 8 -18.01 17.55 -2.34
CA ALA A 8 -17.93 16.93 -3.66
C ALA A 8 -16.57 16.26 -3.93
N ILE A 9 -15.47 16.81 -3.43
CA ILE A 9 -14.13 16.19 -3.51
C ILE A 9 -14.05 15.01 -2.55
N LEU A 10 -14.50 15.17 -1.30
CA LEU A 10 -14.47 14.13 -0.28
C LEU A 10 -15.25 12.87 -0.72
N GLU A 11 -16.42 13.05 -1.32
CA GLU A 11 -17.20 11.94 -1.90
C GLU A 11 -16.45 11.21 -3.02
N LYS A 12 -15.70 11.95 -3.84
CA LYS A 12 -14.88 11.38 -4.91
C LYS A 12 -13.70 10.58 -4.36
N LEU A 13 -13.04 11.06 -3.30
CA LEU A 13 -12.00 10.28 -2.62
C LEU A 13 -12.55 8.94 -2.11
N LEU A 14 -13.72 8.98 -1.46
CA LEU A 14 -14.39 7.77 -0.99
C LEU A 14 -14.68 6.78 -2.13
N LYS A 15 -15.15 7.30 -3.27
CA LYS A 15 -15.47 6.51 -4.48
C LYS A 15 -14.21 5.92 -5.15
N TYR A 16 -13.13 6.69 -5.21
CA TYR A 16 -11.92 6.32 -5.95
C TYR A 16 -10.91 5.51 -5.14
N GLU A 17 -11.04 5.46 -3.81
CA GLU A 17 -10.18 4.64 -2.98
C GLU A 17 -10.47 3.15 -3.19
N LYS A 18 -9.60 2.48 -3.96
CA LYS A 18 -9.74 1.07 -4.34
C LYS A 18 -8.73 0.16 -3.63
N VAL A 19 -7.65 0.72 -3.09
CA VAL A 19 -6.58 -0.06 -2.42
C VAL A 19 -7.04 -0.48 -1.05
N HIS A 20 -7.57 0.46 -0.27
CA HIS A 20 -8.11 0.24 1.07
C HIS A 20 -9.47 0.92 1.18
N SER A 21 -10.46 0.36 0.47
CA SER A 21 -11.80 0.94 0.36
C SER A 21 -12.37 1.38 1.71
N MET A 22 -13.04 2.52 1.70
CA MET A 22 -13.71 3.11 2.85
C MET A 22 -15.22 2.84 2.76
N LYS A 23 -15.83 2.54 3.91
CA LYS A 23 -17.26 2.20 3.96
C LYS A 23 -18.16 3.44 3.87
N ASP A 24 -17.73 4.53 4.49
CA ASP A 24 -18.53 5.73 4.65
C ASP A 24 -17.67 6.97 4.94
N MET A 25 -18.34 8.13 5.00
CA MET A 25 -17.71 9.42 5.32
C MET A 25 -17.10 9.48 6.72
N ASN A 26 -17.55 8.66 7.67
CA ASN A 26 -16.95 8.61 9.00
C ASN A 26 -15.57 7.95 8.94
N GLU A 27 -15.42 6.94 8.09
CA GLU A 27 -14.11 6.31 7.87
C GLU A 27 -13.15 7.27 7.17
N LEU A 28 -13.60 7.99 6.15
CA LEU A 28 -12.81 9.04 5.50
C LEU A 28 -12.38 10.13 6.52
N LYS A 29 -13.31 10.59 7.37
CA LYS A 29 -13.01 11.58 8.41
C LYS A 29 -11.91 11.10 9.36
N ARG A 30 -11.92 9.81 9.74
CA ARG A 30 -10.86 9.22 10.56
C ARG A 30 -9.51 9.22 9.85
N ARG A 31 -9.50 8.96 8.52
CA ARG A 31 -8.29 9.00 7.70
C ARG A 31 -7.80 10.42 7.38
N LEU A 32 -8.59 11.43 7.68
CA LEU A 32 -8.20 12.85 7.62
C LEU A 32 -7.79 13.42 8.99
N GLY A 33 -7.50 12.55 9.96
CA GLY A 33 -7.05 12.93 11.30
C GLY A 33 -5.68 13.62 11.31
N LYS A 34 -5.28 14.13 12.50
CA LYS A 34 -4.05 14.95 12.67
C LYS A 34 -2.77 14.20 12.30
N ASP A 35 -2.76 12.89 12.46
CA ASP A 35 -1.65 11.98 12.14
C ASP A 35 -1.76 11.38 10.72
N ARG A 36 -2.60 11.99 9.90
CA ARG A 36 -2.83 11.59 8.51
C ARG A 36 -2.63 12.76 7.56
N ARG A 37 -2.28 12.43 6.33
CA ARG A 37 -2.21 13.39 5.24
C ARG A 37 -2.80 12.79 3.98
N PHE A 38 -3.55 13.62 3.26
CA PHE A 38 -4.02 13.34 1.91
C PHE A 38 -3.50 14.42 0.97
N PHE A 39 -2.85 14.00 -0.10
CA PHE A 39 -2.45 14.89 -1.19
C PHE A 39 -3.05 14.39 -2.50
N ALA A 40 -3.49 15.31 -3.33
CA ALA A 40 -4.03 14.99 -4.64
C ALA A 40 -3.57 15.99 -5.68
N TYR A 41 -3.47 15.52 -6.93
CA TYR A 41 -3.37 16.41 -8.06
C TYR A 41 -4.77 16.69 -8.63
N PHE A 42 -4.98 17.96 -8.99
CA PHE A 42 -6.15 18.45 -9.71
C PHE A 42 -5.70 19.13 -11.00
N HIS A 43 -6.58 19.23 -11.95
CA HIS A 43 -6.36 20.00 -13.17
C HIS A 43 -7.43 21.10 -13.29
N PRO A 44 -7.06 22.33 -13.68
CA PRO A 44 -8.02 23.44 -13.76
C PRO A 44 -9.22 23.19 -14.67
N ALA A 45 -9.06 22.37 -15.70
CA ALA A 45 -10.16 21.98 -16.60
C ALA A 45 -11.09 20.87 -16.05
N LEU A 46 -10.76 20.29 -14.88
CA LEU A 46 -11.53 19.23 -14.23
C LEU A 46 -11.91 19.71 -12.82
N GLU A 47 -12.92 20.56 -12.76
CA GLU A 47 -13.35 21.17 -11.50
C GLU A 47 -13.75 20.12 -10.48
N ASP A 48 -13.19 20.24 -9.28
CA ASP A 48 -13.43 19.34 -8.14
C ASP A 48 -13.18 17.84 -8.42
N GLU A 49 -12.41 17.51 -9.49
CA GLU A 49 -12.12 16.14 -9.89
C GLU A 49 -10.65 15.81 -9.62
N PRO A 50 -10.33 14.94 -8.66
CA PRO A 50 -8.96 14.52 -8.44
C PRO A 50 -8.46 13.65 -9.60
N ILE A 51 -7.21 13.83 -9.99
CA ILE A 51 -6.54 13.02 -10.99
C ILE A 51 -5.93 11.77 -10.36
N ILE A 52 -5.24 11.98 -9.26
CA ILE A 52 -4.57 10.97 -8.45
C ILE A 52 -4.44 11.49 -7.03
N PHE A 53 -4.53 10.63 -6.05
CA PHE A 53 -4.23 10.99 -4.66
C PHE A 53 -3.41 9.93 -3.94
N VAL A 54 -2.81 10.35 -2.82
CA VAL A 54 -2.08 9.48 -1.90
C VAL A 54 -2.58 9.67 -0.48
N GLU A 55 -2.60 8.58 0.26
CA GLU A 55 -2.88 8.55 1.70
C GLU A 55 -1.61 8.21 2.47
N ILE A 56 -1.36 8.99 3.52
CA ILE A 56 -0.15 8.90 4.32
C ILE A 56 -0.52 8.87 5.79
N ALA A 57 0.12 7.97 6.52
CA ALA A 57 0.09 7.94 7.98
C ALA A 57 1.43 8.42 8.53
N LEU A 58 1.37 9.30 9.54
CA LEU A 58 2.52 9.72 10.32
C LEU A 58 2.67 8.75 11.49
N THR A 59 3.81 8.08 11.59
CA THR A 59 4.06 7.02 12.54
C THR A 59 5.40 7.20 13.26
N LYS A 60 5.65 6.40 14.27
CA LYS A 60 6.98 6.23 14.86
C LYS A 60 7.56 4.93 14.34
N GLY A 61 8.53 5.04 13.42
CA GLY A 61 9.06 3.91 12.67
C GLY A 61 8.12 3.42 11.57
N LEU A 62 8.61 2.52 10.72
CA LEU A 62 7.84 1.93 9.63
C LEU A 62 6.73 1.01 10.16
N SER A 63 5.49 1.28 9.80
CA SER A 63 4.36 0.42 10.14
C SER A 63 4.46 -0.92 9.41
N GLN A 64 4.08 -1.99 10.10
CA GLN A 64 4.06 -3.35 9.57
C GLN A 64 2.64 -3.87 9.31
N SER A 65 1.62 -3.04 9.57
CA SER A 65 0.22 -3.45 9.47
C SER A 65 -0.65 -2.35 8.91
N ILE A 66 -1.36 -2.68 7.83
CA ILE A 66 -2.36 -1.77 7.26
C ILE A 66 -3.51 -1.50 8.23
N GLN A 67 -3.85 -2.46 9.09
CA GLN A 67 -4.90 -2.30 10.09
C GLN A 67 -4.54 -1.21 11.11
N GLU A 68 -3.26 -1.04 11.44
CA GLU A 68 -2.80 0.06 12.30
C GLU A 68 -2.95 1.41 11.59
N LEU A 69 -2.64 1.45 10.29
CA LEU A 69 -2.69 2.67 9.50
C LEU A 69 -4.12 3.14 9.21
N THR A 70 -5.07 2.22 9.10
CA THR A 70 -6.49 2.54 8.83
C THR A 70 -7.36 2.72 10.07
N ARG A 71 -6.83 2.41 11.28
CA ARG A 71 -7.52 2.66 12.55
C ARG A 71 -7.63 4.16 12.86
N PRO A 72 -8.52 4.55 13.78
CA PRO A 72 -8.53 5.91 14.31
C PRO A 72 -7.16 6.29 14.86
N SER A 73 -6.79 7.54 14.66
CA SER A 73 -5.59 8.14 15.22
C SER A 73 -5.53 7.92 16.74
N ASP A 74 -4.41 7.46 17.25
CA ASP A 74 -4.09 7.60 18.65
C ASP A 74 -3.49 8.99 18.86
N GLU A 75 -4.30 9.94 19.34
CA GLU A 75 -3.88 11.35 19.57
C GLU A 75 -2.70 11.48 20.55
N LYS A 76 -2.28 10.39 21.19
CA LYS A 76 -1.15 10.35 22.11
C LYS A 76 0.20 10.30 21.42
N ILE A 77 0.26 9.91 20.15
CA ILE A 77 1.51 9.90 19.40
C ILE A 77 1.82 11.34 18.96
N LYS A 78 2.77 11.99 19.62
CA LYS A 78 3.17 13.38 19.33
C LYS A 78 4.48 13.51 18.55
N ASN A 79 5.28 12.45 18.50
CA ASN A 79 6.63 12.47 17.90
C ASN A 79 6.69 11.49 16.74
N TYR A 80 6.22 11.94 15.57
CA TYR A 80 6.35 11.20 14.33
C TYR A 80 7.75 11.37 13.76
N ASP A 81 8.37 10.28 13.35
CA ASP A 81 9.64 10.27 12.64
C ASP A 81 9.52 9.68 11.23
N THR A 82 8.35 9.13 10.90
CA THR A 82 8.12 8.34 9.69
C THR A 82 6.81 8.75 9.02
N ALA A 83 6.85 8.90 7.69
CA ALA A 83 5.67 9.02 6.83
C ALA A 83 5.50 7.74 6.01
N THR A 84 4.41 7.02 6.26
CA THR A 84 4.09 5.78 5.56
C THR A 84 3.00 6.03 4.52
N PHE A 85 3.34 5.93 3.24
CA PHE A 85 2.40 5.96 2.12
C PHE A 85 1.73 4.59 2.03
N TYR A 86 0.42 4.52 2.27
CA TYR A 86 -0.28 3.24 2.30
C TYR A 86 -1.36 3.09 1.21
N SER A 87 -1.77 4.19 0.57
CA SER A 87 -2.59 4.14 -0.64
C SER A 87 -2.13 5.15 -1.68
N ILE A 88 -2.17 4.74 -2.95
CA ILE A 88 -1.99 5.58 -4.12
C ILE A 88 -3.08 5.20 -5.10
N SER A 89 -4.05 6.10 -5.30
CA SER A 89 -5.23 5.83 -6.11
C SER A 89 -5.31 6.75 -7.32
N ASN A 90 -5.22 6.16 -8.51
CA ASN A 90 -5.44 6.85 -9.76
C ASN A 90 -6.96 6.99 -10.00
N CYS A 91 -7.44 8.22 -10.17
CA CYS A 91 -8.87 8.51 -10.31
C CYS A 91 -9.35 8.51 -11.76
N GLN A 92 -8.41 8.66 -12.71
CA GLN A 92 -8.73 8.82 -14.14
C GLN A 92 -8.18 7.63 -14.93
N GLU A 93 -9.05 6.81 -15.48
CA GLU A 93 -8.68 5.62 -16.26
C GLU A 93 -7.81 5.95 -17.46
N GLY A 94 -8.11 7.05 -18.15
CA GLY A 94 -7.33 7.55 -19.30
C GLY A 94 -5.88 7.92 -18.96
N LEU A 95 -5.57 8.16 -17.69
CA LEU A 95 -4.22 8.51 -17.22
C LEU A 95 -3.50 7.33 -16.52
N SER A 96 -4.05 6.13 -16.56
CA SER A 96 -3.48 4.94 -15.91
C SER A 96 -2.07 4.59 -16.39
N ARG A 97 -1.71 4.96 -17.61
CA ARG A 97 -0.37 4.75 -18.20
C ARG A 97 0.61 5.90 -17.92
N VAL A 98 0.14 7.01 -17.35
CA VAL A 98 0.98 8.16 -17.01
C VAL A 98 1.52 7.96 -15.60
N THR A 99 2.84 8.10 -15.43
CA THR A 99 3.55 7.85 -14.16
C THR A 99 3.35 8.97 -13.14
N LEU A 100 2.11 9.47 -12.97
CA LEU A 100 1.79 10.57 -12.06
C LEU A 100 2.07 10.21 -10.59
N GLY A 101 1.92 8.94 -10.21
CA GLY A 101 2.19 8.49 -8.85
C GLY A 101 3.62 8.76 -8.40
N ASN A 102 4.61 8.59 -9.28
CA ASN A 102 6.01 8.86 -8.99
C ASN A 102 6.23 10.34 -8.65
N PHE A 103 5.67 11.21 -9.48
CA PHE A 103 5.80 12.66 -9.28
C PHE A 103 5.08 13.10 -8.01
N LEU A 104 3.88 12.56 -7.76
CA LEU A 104 3.12 12.89 -6.56
C LEU A 104 3.87 12.47 -5.30
N ILE A 105 4.39 11.25 -5.22
CA ILE A 105 5.16 10.79 -4.04
C ILE A 105 6.35 11.71 -3.79
N LYS A 106 7.17 11.99 -4.81
CA LYS A 106 8.36 12.82 -4.66
C LYS A 106 8.02 14.26 -4.23
N ARG A 107 6.96 14.83 -4.80
CA ARG A 107 6.49 16.16 -4.40
C ARG A 107 6.00 16.16 -2.96
N VAL A 108 5.24 15.13 -2.57
CA VAL A 108 4.72 15.01 -1.20
C VAL A 108 5.82 14.78 -0.18
N VAL A 109 6.86 14.00 -0.50
CA VAL A 109 8.05 13.86 0.37
C VAL A 109 8.67 15.23 0.64
N TYR A 110 8.86 16.04 -0.40
CA TYR A 110 9.39 17.39 -0.26
C TYR A 110 8.51 18.28 0.64
N GLU A 111 7.19 18.32 0.38
CA GLU A 111 6.24 19.10 1.19
C GLU A 111 6.22 18.66 2.66
N LEU A 112 6.29 17.33 2.91
CA LEU A 112 6.31 16.80 4.27
C LEU A 112 7.62 17.11 5.01
N GLN A 113 8.75 17.16 4.32
CA GLN A 113 10.03 17.55 4.91
C GLN A 113 10.03 19.02 5.35
N GLU A 114 9.35 19.89 4.58
CA GLU A 114 9.19 21.31 4.93
C GLU A 114 8.16 21.50 6.07
N GLU A 115 7.02 20.77 6.02
CA GLU A 115 5.95 20.87 7.03
C GLU A 115 6.36 20.24 8.38
N LEU A 116 7.07 19.11 8.34
CA LEU A 116 7.36 18.25 9.48
C LEU A 116 8.86 17.89 9.53
N PRO A 117 9.75 18.79 9.98
CA PRO A 117 11.20 18.55 9.97
C PRO A 117 11.67 17.33 10.77
N ASP A 118 10.85 16.85 11.71
CA ASP A 118 11.15 15.67 12.52
C ASP A 118 10.88 14.35 11.78
N VAL A 119 10.13 14.38 10.66
CA VAL A 119 9.88 13.22 9.81
C VAL A 119 11.09 12.99 8.90
N LYS A 120 11.84 11.93 9.21
CA LYS A 120 13.12 11.59 8.55
C LYS A 120 13.01 10.36 7.65
N TYR A 121 12.05 9.49 7.92
CA TYR A 121 11.87 8.24 7.19
C TYR A 121 10.61 8.29 6.34
N PHE A 122 10.74 7.84 5.09
CA PHE A 122 9.64 7.75 4.15
C PHE A 122 9.59 6.32 3.63
N GLY A 123 8.43 5.71 3.71
CA GLY A 123 8.24 4.33 3.27
C GLY A 123 6.87 4.11 2.67
N THR A 124 6.73 3.00 1.96
CA THR A 124 5.45 2.56 1.41
C THR A 124 5.02 1.25 2.06
N LEU A 125 3.74 1.10 2.32
CA LEU A 125 3.11 -0.16 2.67
C LEU A 125 2.08 -0.49 1.60
N SER A 126 2.45 -1.36 0.68
CA SER A 126 1.65 -1.68 -0.51
C SER A 126 1.21 -3.13 -0.52
N PRO A 127 0.01 -3.45 -1.04
CA PRO A 127 -0.44 -4.83 -1.16
C PRO A 127 0.40 -5.60 -2.18
N MET A 128 0.69 -6.86 -1.88
CA MET A 128 1.38 -7.77 -2.78
C MET A 128 0.34 -8.48 -3.68
N VAL A 129 -0.21 -7.71 -4.62
CA VAL A 129 -1.26 -8.16 -5.53
C VAL A 129 -0.82 -9.40 -6.31
N GLY A 130 -1.68 -10.41 -6.42
CA GLY A 130 -1.43 -11.62 -7.19
C GLY A 130 -0.59 -12.70 -6.46
N PHE A 131 0.03 -12.40 -5.31
CA PHE A 131 0.85 -13.36 -4.57
C PHE A 131 0.07 -14.62 -4.15
N ALA A 132 -1.14 -14.45 -3.63
CA ALA A 132 -1.96 -15.58 -3.18
C ALA A 132 -2.34 -16.51 -4.33
N ASP A 133 -2.71 -15.94 -5.48
CA ASP A 133 -3.08 -16.73 -6.65
C ASP A 133 -1.86 -17.40 -7.28
N TRP A 134 -0.72 -16.70 -7.35
CA TRP A 134 0.55 -17.28 -7.77
C TRP A 134 0.91 -18.48 -6.88
N PHE A 135 0.86 -18.32 -5.55
CA PHE A 135 1.18 -19.43 -4.65
C PHE A 135 0.19 -20.59 -4.72
N LYS A 136 -1.12 -20.33 -4.88
CA LYS A 136 -2.14 -21.38 -5.03
C LYS A 136 -1.87 -22.27 -6.25
N ASN A 137 -1.36 -21.69 -7.32
CA ASN A 137 -1.08 -22.39 -8.57
C ASN A 137 0.29 -23.10 -8.58
N MET A 138 1.15 -22.85 -7.59
CA MET A 138 2.46 -23.51 -7.50
C MET A 138 2.35 -25.00 -7.22
N GLN A 139 3.16 -25.79 -7.92
CA GLN A 139 3.36 -27.20 -7.64
C GLN A 139 4.25 -27.39 -6.40
N SER A 140 4.08 -28.51 -5.69
CA SER A 140 4.90 -28.81 -4.50
C SER A 140 6.41 -28.89 -4.80
N SER A 141 6.78 -29.29 -6.02
CA SER A 141 8.19 -29.30 -6.48
C SER A 141 8.77 -27.88 -6.56
N GLU A 142 8.01 -26.92 -7.07
CA GLU A 142 8.43 -25.52 -7.17
C GLU A 142 8.57 -24.89 -5.78
N VAL A 143 7.66 -25.21 -4.87
CA VAL A 143 7.76 -24.80 -3.46
C VAL A 143 9.01 -25.40 -2.82
N ALA A 144 9.31 -26.67 -3.09
CA ALA A 144 10.52 -27.33 -2.58
C ALA A 144 11.80 -26.70 -3.11
N GLU A 145 11.83 -26.27 -4.37
CA GLU A 145 12.97 -25.57 -4.95
C GLU A 145 13.28 -24.25 -4.20
N ILE A 146 12.23 -23.51 -3.82
CA ILE A 146 12.38 -22.22 -3.13
C ILE A 146 12.68 -22.43 -1.64
N LEU A 147 11.92 -23.29 -0.96
CA LEU A 147 11.94 -23.44 0.51
C LEU A 147 12.76 -24.62 1.01
N GLY A 148 13.13 -25.56 0.14
CA GLY A 148 13.71 -26.85 0.46
C GLY A 148 12.64 -27.95 0.67
N GLU A 149 13.04 -29.21 0.42
CA GLU A 149 12.14 -30.38 0.49
C GLU A 149 11.43 -30.51 1.85
N ALA A 150 12.12 -30.22 2.96
CA ALA A 150 11.54 -30.31 4.29
C ALA A 150 10.36 -29.34 4.51
N ASN A 151 10.29 -28.25 3.74
CA ASN A 151 9.29 -27.20 3.90
C ASN A 151 8.24 -27.17 2.78
N LYS A 152 8.25 -28.11 1.84
CA LYS A 152 7.38 -28.07 0.66
C LYS A 152 5.87 -28.04 0.95
N LYS A 153 5.45 -28.52 2.11
CA LYS A 153 4.06 -28.51 2.55
C LYS A 153 3.79 -27.56 3.72
N SER A 154 4.80 -26.92 4.27
CA SER A 154 4.67 -26.07 5.47
C SER A 154 3.74 -24.91 5.30
N LEU A 155 3.50 -24.47 4.07
CA LEU A 155 2.66 -23.33 3.73
C LEU A 155 1.36 -23.70 3.00
N ASP A 156 0.99 -24.99 2.93
CA ASP A 156 -0.24 -25.42 2.25
C ASP A 156 -1.51 -24.80 2.85
N PHE A 157 -1.46 -24.39 4.13
CA PHE A 157 -2.55 -23.66 4.76
C PHE A 157 -2.85 -22.30 4.10
N LEU A 158 -1.88 -21.66 3.41
CA LEU A 158 -2.11 -20.43 2.65
C LEU A 158 -2.99 -20.63 1.41
N LYS A 159 -3.17 -21.87 0.96
CA LYS A 159 -4.06 -22.25 -0.14
C LYS A 159 -5.52 -22.40 0.30
N SER A 160 -5.75 -22.48 1.63
CA SER A 160 -7.08 -22.61 2.20
C SER A 160 -7.89 -21.33 2.11
N SER A 161 -9.20 -21.45 1.87
CA SER A 161 -10.16 -20.34 1.94
C SER A 161 -10.45 -19.87 3.36
N ASP A 162 -10.04 -20.64 4.39
CA ASP A 162 -10.36 -20.38 5.80
C ASP A 162 -9.36 -19.44 6.49
N LEU A 163 -8.39 -18.93 5.73
CA LEU A 163 -7.34 -18.06 6.27
C LEU A 163 -7.94 -16.74 6.76
N LYS A 164 -7.70 -16.41 8.02
CA LYS A 164 -8.19 -15.17 8.65
C LYS A 164 -7.05 -14.21 8.94
N ILE A 165 -7.36 -12.92 8.97
CA ILE A 165 -6.42 -11.89 9.45
C ILE A 165 -6.05 -12.21 10.90
N GLY A 166 -4.74 -12.25 11.19
CA GLY A 166 -4.24 -12.58 12.53
C GLY A 166 -4.09 -14.09 12.78
N ASP A 167 -4.23 -14.94 11.76
CA ASP A 167 -3.99 -16.38 11.89
C ASP A 167 -2.54 -16.64 12.38
N LYS A 168 -2.43 -17.35 13.50
CA LYS A 168 -1.15 -17.63 14.15
C LYS A 168 -0.18 -18.36 13.24
N ARG A 169 -0.69 -19.22 12.33
CA ARG A 169 0.15 -19.94 11.37
C ARG A 169 0.95 -19.00 10.45
N ILE A 170 0.42 -17.80 10.17
CA ILE A 170 1.14 -16.77 9.40
C ILE A 170 2.35 -16.27 10.20
N ALA A 171 2.16 -15.97 11.48
CA ALA A 171 3.23 -15.49 12.35
C ALA A 171 4.31 -16.55 12.54
N ASP A 172 3.90 -17.80 12.82
CA ASP A 172 4.78 -18.95 13.05
C ASP A 172 5.63 -19.30 11.81
N ASN A 173 5.13 -19.00 10.60
CA ASN A 173 5.80 -19.25 9.33
C ASN A 173 6.32 -18.00 8.62
N LYS A 174 6.46 -16.88 9.33
CA LYS A 174 6.84 -15.58 8.74
C LYS A 174 8.10 -15.67 7.87
N ALA A 175 9.13 -16.38 8.29
CA ALA A 175 10.38 -16.52 7.54
C ALA A 175 10.20 -17.24 6.19
N LEU A 176 9.42 -18.32 6.17
CA LEU A 176 9.13 -19.06 4.95
C LEU A 176 8.26 -18.24 3.98
N ILE A 177 7.24 -17.57 4.52
CA ILE A 177 6.37 -16.69 3.75
C ILE A 177 7.19 -15.54 3.15
N SER A 178 8.09 -14.92 3.94
CA SER A 178 8.96 -13.85 3.45
C SER A 178 9.89 -14.33 2.32
N LYS A 179 10.40 -15.56 2.41
CA LYS A 179 11.25 -16.14 1.35
C LYS A 179 10.47 -16.35 0.05
N LEU A 180 9.23 -16.84 0.13
CA LEU A 180 8.33 -16.95 -1.03
C LEU A 180 7.98 -15.58 -1.60
N ALA A 181 7.62 -14.62 -0.74
CA ALA A 181 7.29 -13.26 -1.14
C ALA A 181 8.46 -12.59 -1.87
N LEU A 182 9.68 -12.75 -1.35
CA LEU A 182 10.88 -12.24 -2.01
C LEU A 182 11.10 -12.90 -3.37
N ASN A 183 10.88 -14.21 -3.49
CA ASN A 183 10.96 -14.91 -4.76
C ASN A 183 9.92 -14.37 -5.75
N TYR A 184 8.66 -14.19 -5.31
CA TYR A 184 7.59 -13.64 -6.12
C TYR A 184 7.93 -12.23 -6.65
N LEU A 185 8.41 -11.35 -5.78
CA LEU A 185 8.70 -9.97 -6.17
C LEU A 185 9.97 -9.84 -7.01
N ALA A 186 11.03 -10.59 -6.69
CA ALA A 186 12.33 -10.41 -7.30
C ALA A 186 12.56 -11.30 -8.54
N LYS A 187 12.04 -12.54 -8.53
CA LYS A 187 12.39 -13.53 -9.57
C LYS A 187 11.28 -13.77 -10.57
N GLN A 188 9.99 -13.57 -10.19
CA GLN A 188 8.91 -13.77 -11.13
C GLN A 188 8.83 -12.60 -12.11
N LYS A 189 9.10 -12.91 -13.39
CA LYS A 189 9.17 -11.93 -14.48
C LYS A 189 8.15 -12.28 -15.56
N ASN A 190 7.64 -11.26 -16.25
CA ASN A 190 6.89 -11.43 -17.47
C ASN A 190 7.83 -11.66 -18.68
N ASP A 191 7.26 -11.88 -19.85
CA ASP A 191 8.00 -12.14 -21.10
C ASP A 191 8.96 -11.01 -21.50
N PHE A 192 8.78 -9.81 -20.96
CA PHE A 192 9.61 -8.64 -21.17
C PHE A 192 10.70 -8.47 -20.10
N GLY A 193 10.85 -9.42 -19.18
CA GLY A 193 11.85 -9.38 -18.10
C GLY A 193 11.49 -8.46 -16.92
N PHE A 194 10.29 -7.87 -16.88
CA PHE A 194 9.83 -7.05 -15.77
C PHE A 194 9.15 -7.90 -14.68
N PRO A 195 9.16 -7.46 -13.40
CA PRO A 195 8.38 -8.11 -12.36
C PRO A 195 6.92 -8.32 -12.79
N ILE A 196 6.36 -9.49 -12.53
CA ILE A 196 4.94 -9.75 -12.81
C ILE A 196 4.01 -8.90 -11.93
N ASN A 197 4.47 -8.55 -10.74
CA ASN A 197 3.73 -7.68 -9.81
C ASN A 197 3.87 -6.21 -10.22
N ASP A 198 2.75 -5.58 -10.60
CA ASP A 198 2.72 -4.19 -11.07
C ASP A 198 3.13 -3.19 -9.97
N VAL A 199 2.77 -3.47 -8.72
CA VAL A 199 3.14 -2.63 -7.57
C VAL A 199 4.65 -2.69 -7.34
N CYS A 200 5.25 -3.89 -7.41
CA CYS A 200 6.70 -4.04 -7.35
C CYS A 200 7.40 -3.27 -8.47
N ARG A 201 6.88 -3.39 -9.70
CA ARG A 201 7.40 -2.67 -10.87
C ARG A 201 7.32 -1.15 -10.70
N PHE A 202 6.23 -0.65 -10.11
CA PHE A 202 6.07 0.76 -9.78
C PHE A 202 7.15 1.22 -8.79
N HIS A 203 7.36 0.49 -7.69
CA HIS A 203 8.34 0.87 -6.68
C HIS A 203 9.78 0.80 -7.20
N LEU A 204 10.14 -0.23 -7.96
CA LEU A 204 11.49 -0.34 -8.56
C LEU A 204 11.82 0.79 -9.54
N LYS A 205 10.82 1.45 -10.14
CA LYS A 205 11.03 2.63 -10.99
C LYS A 205 11.17 3.93 -10.20
N ASN A 206 10.81 3.91 -8.92
CA ASN A 206 10.88 5.08 -8.05
C ASN A 206 12.21 5.25 -7.32
N GLY A 207 13.04 4.23 -7.29
CA GLY A 207 14.34 4.19 -6.62
C GLY A 207 14.30 3.49 -5.30
#